data_838e521c186cb65740975d7942b30d6c
#
_entry.id   838e521c186cb65740975d7942b30d6c
#
_cell.length_a   1.000
_cell.length_b   1.000
_cell.length_c   1.000
_cell.angle_alpha   90.00
_cell.angle_beta   90.00
_cell.angle_gamma   90.00
#
_symmetry.space_group_name_H-M   'P 1'
#
loop_
_entity.id
_entity.type
_entity.pdbx_description
1 polymer ?
#
loop_
_entity_poly.entity_id
_entity_poly.type
_entity_poly.pdbx_seq_one_letter_code
_entity_poly.pdbx_strand_id
1 'polypeptide(L)'
;MQADKKTKQQFTPGSSYLLNIVPCIHMKIQSPTLTKKNIPFSVLCYGAGLLLLLSSPAHGAGPTKIAISDFAADGLTGWEEKSFAGKTGYQVVTEGNEKVVKATSQAAASGLFKKKRIDLQQTPYLNWRWRVDKPLHSLDEKTKSGDDYGARIYVVIDGGLFFWNTKAINYVWASAAPTGENWPNAFAGKSAMMFALRSSTDKAATWYQEKRNVAADLKEFFGPEVRYIDGVAIMTDTDNSGQQTTALYGDIFFTSD
;
A
#
# COMPACT_ATOMS: atom_id res chain seq x y z
N MET A 1 -43.96 -35.98 -22.80
CA MET A 1 -43.82 -35.65 -21.37
C MET A 1 -42.36 -35.96 -21.02
N GLN A 2 -41.47 -35.03 -21.27
CA GLN A 2 -40.03 -35.15 -21.01
C GLN A 2 -39.68 -34.15 -19.92
N ALA A 3 -39.12 -34.64 -18.84
CA ALA A 3 -38.72 -33.87 -17.67
C ALA A 3 -37.32 -33.28 -17.89
N ASP A 4 -37.24 -32.00 -17.78
CA ASP A 4 -36.01 -31.19 -17.90
C ASP A 4 -35.17 -31.35 -16.63
N LYS A 5 -33.98 -31.93 -16.76
CA LYS A 5 -32.99 -32.05 -15.67
C LYS A 5 -32.21 -30.74 -15.56
N LYS A 6 -32.59 -29.87 -14.65
CA LYS A 6 -31.77 -28.76 -14.20
C LYS A 6 -30.54 -29.27 -13.43
N THR A 7 -29.38 -29.14 -14.04
CA THR A 7 -28.08 -29.38 -13.40
C THR A 7 -27.83 -28.29 -12.38
N LYS A 8 -27.90 -28.64 -11.10
CA LYS A 8 -27.42 -27.78 -10.00
C LYS A 8 -25.90 -27.79 -10.01
N GLN A 9 -25.29 -26.69 -10.41
CA GLN A 9 -23.90 -26.43 -10.09
C GLN A 9 -23.76 -26.17 -8.58
N GLN A 10 -23.12 -27.11 -7.88
CA GLN A 10 -22.71 -26.93 -6.50
C GLN A 10 -21.53 -25.96 -6.46
N PHE A 11 -21.76 -24.79 -5.91
CA PHE A 11 -20.70 -23.90 -5.47
C PHE A 11 -20.06 -24.51 -4.22
N THR A 12 -18.79 -24.90 -4.31
CA THR A 12 -17.97 -25.24 -3.17
C THR A 12 -17.43 -23.93 -2.56
N PRO A 13 -17.77 -23.56 -1.32
CA PRO A 13 -17.15 -22.44 -0.64
C PRO A 13 -15.82 -22.91 -0.04
N GLY A 14 -14.74 -22.27 -0.39
CA GLY A 14 -13.49 -22.46 0.31
C GLY A 14 -12.25 -22.53 -0.56
N SER A 15 -11.73 -21.40 -0.93
CA SER A 15 -10.32 -21.30 -1.30
C SER A 15 -9.73 -20.05 -0.65
N SER A 16 -8.70 -20.26 0.16
CA SER A 16 -8.00 -19.26 0.95
C SER A 16 -7.33 -18.22 0.07
N TYR A 17 -8.00 -17.13 -0.23
CA TYR A 17 -7.56 -16.11 -1.19
C TYR A 17 -6.34 -15.30 -0.77
N LEU A 18 -5.95 -15.32 0.50
CA LEU A 18 -4.75 -14.62 0.98
C LEU A 18 -3.45 -15.41 0.84
N LEU A 19 -3.52 -16.73 0.70
CA LEU A 19 -2.34 -17.56 0.42
C LEU A 19 -1.68 -17.24 -0.93
N ASN A 20 -2.36 -16.51 -1.83
CA ASN A 20 -1.87 -16.14 -3.14
C ASN A 20 -1.23 -14.75 -3.23
N ILE A 21 -1.08 -14.02 -2.13
CA ILE A 21 -0.39 -12.71 -2.15
C ILE A 21 1.12 -12.87 -2.35
N VAL A 22 1.68 -14.08 -2.20
CA VAL A 22 3.12 -14.28 -2.16
C VAL A 22 3.63 -15.51 -2.92
N PRO A 23 3.36 -15.75 -4.18
CA PRO A 23 4.29 -16.53 -4.96
C PRO A 23 4.69 -15.82 -6.23
N CYS A 24 5.62 -14.88 -6.19
CA CYS A 24 6.46 -14.51 -7.33
C CYS A 24 7.56 -13.52 -6.95
N ILE A 25 8.47 -13.89 -6.05
CA ILE A 25 9.76 -13.21 -5.94
C ILE A 25 10.84 -14.28 -5.86
N HIS A 26 11.12 -14.93 -7.00
CA HIS A 26 12.41 -15.55 -7.24
C HIS A 26 13.11 -14.77 -8.33
N MET A 27 13.82 -13.72 -7.94
CA MET A 27 14.87 -13.15 -8.78
C MET A 27 16.18 -13.23 -8.01
N LYS A 28 17.08 -14.09 -8.53
CA LYS A 28 18.46 -14.23 -8.07
C LYS A 28 19.15 -12.87 -8.11
N ILE A 29 19.51 -12.36 -6.94
CA ILE A 29 20.46 -11.25 -6.83
C ILE A 29 21.85 -11.84 -7.02
N GLN A 30 22.48 -11.57 -8.14
CA GLN A 30 23.91 -11.77 -8.32
C GLN A 30 24.63 -10.61 -7.62
N SER A 31 25.41 -10.95 -6.62
CA SER A 31 26.29 -10.02 -5.90
C SER A 31 27.44 -9.59 -6.83
N PRO A 32 27.75 -8.28 -6.93
CA PRO A 32 28.97 -7.86 -7.59
C PRO A 32 30.17 -8.10 -6.67
N THR A 33 31.15 -8.84 -7.17
CA THR A 33 32.48 -9.07 -6.58
C THR A 33 33.23 -7.75 -6.46
N LEU A 34 33.54 -7.31 -5.25
CA LEU A 34 34.41 -6.17 -4.96
C LEU A 34 35.87 -6.60 -5.14
N THR A 35 36.52 -6.15 -6.21
CA THR A 35 37.97 -6.19 -6.38
C THR A 35 38.63 -5.12 -5.51
N LYS A 36 39.46 -5.57 -4.55
CA LYS A 36 40.36 -4.70 -3.78
C LYS A 36 41.42 -4.11 -4.69
N LYS A 37 41.47 -2.79 -4.84
CA LYS A 37 42.64 -2.04 -5.36
C LYS A 37 43.43 -1.47 -4.21
N ASN A 38 44.66 -1.91 -4.11
CA ASN A 38 45.72 -1.36 -3.23
C ASN A 38 46.12 0.05 -3.68
N ILE A 39 46.12 0.98 -2.74
CA ILE A 39 46.68 2.34 -2.94
C ILE A 39 47.93 2.45 -2.06
N PRO A 40 49.06 2.85 -2.62
CA PRO A 40 50.31 2.99 -1.84
C PRO A 40 50.35 4.30 -1.05
N PHE A 41 50.93 4.18 0.13
CA PHE A 41 51.29 5.29 1.04
C PHE A 41 52.47 6.06 0.47
N SER A 42 52.38 7.39 0.36
CA SER A 42 53.59 8.24 0.31
C SER A 42 53.28 9.70 0.62
N VAL A 43 54.01 10.16 1.63
CA VAL A 43 54.70 11.44 1.80
C VAL A 43 53.94 12.63 2.39
N LEU A 44 54.42 12.94 3.56
CA LEU A 44 54.32 14.08 4.44
C LEU A 44 54.76 15.38 3.79
N CYS A 45 53.99 16.47 3.84
CA CYS A 45 54.49 17.85 3.74
C CYS A 45 53.73 18.72 4.76
N TYR A 46 54.49 19.28 5.68
CA TYR A 46 54.05 20.32 6.61
C TYR A 46 53.82 21.64 5.86
N GLY A 47 52.64 22.19 5.94
CA GLY A 47 52.28 23.53 5.53
C GLY A 47 51.36 24.16 6.56
N ALA A 48 51.89 25.11 7.36
CA ALA A 48 51.08 25.90 8.28
C ALA A 48 50.22 26.87 7.46
N GLY A 49 48.97 26.54 7.28
CA GLY A 49 47.95 27.37 6.62
C GLY A 49 46.90 27.84 7.62
N LEU A 50 46.78 29.14 7.74
CA LEU A 50 45.80 29.91 8.52
C LEU A 50 44.36 29.40 8.22
N LEU A 51 43.72 28.72 9.17
CA LEU A 51 42.35 28.19 9.05
C LEU A 51 41.37 29.35 9.23
N LEU A 52 40.94 29.98 8.13
CA LEU A 52 39.73 30.80 8.10
C LEU A 52 38.52 29.84 8.21
N LEU A 53 37.93 29.74 9.39
CA LEU A 53 36.66 29.10 9.62
C LEU A 53 35.55 29.88 8.89
N LEU A 54 35.35 29.59 7.61
CA LEU A 54 34.13 29.92 6.92
C LEU A 54 33.01 29.03 7.49
N SER A 55 32.25 29.55 8.47
CA SER A 55 31.00 28.97 8.91
C SER A 55 30.01 29.06 7.75
N SER A 56 29.95 28.05 6.91
CA SER A 56 28.88 27.88 5.95
C SER A 56 27.56 27.73 6.73
N PRO A 57 26.52 28.53 6.46
CA PRO A 57 25.23 28.30 7.04
C PRO A 57 24.81 26.88 6.64
N ALA A 58 24.57 26.01 7.61
CA ALA A 58 23.95 24.72 7.38
C ALA A 58 22.55 25.01 6.79
N HIS A 59 22.41 24.91 5.48
CA HIS A 59 21.09 24.84 4.85
C HIS A 59 20.47 23.56 5.39
N GLY A 60 19.51 23.69 6.30
CA GLY A 60 18.71 22.57 6.75
C GLY A 60 18.11 21.91 5.52
N ALA A 61 18.50 20.66 5.26
CA ALA A 61 17.88 19.88 4.20
C ALA A 61 16.38 19.86 4.52
N GLY A 62 15.55 20.24 3.54
CA GLY A 62 14.10 20.12 3.67
C GLY A 62 13.72 18.66 3.94
N PRO A 63 12.43 18.42 4.33
CA PRO A 63 11.98 17.08 4.66
C PRO A 63 12.27 16.10 3.51
N THR A 64 12.82 14.95 3.85
CA THR A 64 13.08 13.90 2.87
C THR A 64 11.74 13.36 2.38
N LYS A 65 11.53 13.36 1.03
CA LYS A 65 10.34 12.81 0.38
C LYS A 65 10.73 11.65 -0.52
N ILE A 66 10.05 10.50 -0.37
CA ILE A 66 10.20 9.33 -1.23
C ILE A 66 8.87 9.06 -1.91
N ALA A 67 8.79 9.30 -3.22
CA ALA A 67 7.59 9.01 -4.00
C ALA A 67 7.37 7.50 -4.15
N ILE A 68 6.14 7.05 -3.93
CA ILE A 68 5.64 5.73 -4.34
C ILE A 68 4.99 5.87 -5.72
N SER A 69 4.22 6.93 -5.94
CA SER A 69 3.64 7.26 -7.23
C SER A 69 3.93 8.70 -7.63
N ASP A 70 3.98 8.91 -8.93
CA ASP A 70 3.81 10.17 -9.62
C ASP A 70 2.92 9.88 -10.82
N PHE A 71 1.60 9.99 -10.61
CA PHE A 71 0.63 9.61 -11.65
C PHE A 71 0.65 10.55 -12.85
N ALA A 72 1.21 11.75 -12.70
CA ALA A 72 1.38 12.69 -13.80
C ALA A 72 2.55 12.30 -14.71
N ALA A 73 3.69 11.91 -14.14
CA ALA A 73 4.90 11.56 -14.88
C ALA A 73 4.89 10.11 -15.36
N ASP A 74 4.55 9.16 -14.47
CA ASP A 74 4.77 7.73 -14.67
C ASP A 74 3.47 6.96 -15.00
N GLY A 75 2.30 7.55 -14.74
CA GLY A 75 1.03 6.85 -14.83
C GLY A 75 1.01 5.61 -13.91
N LEU A 76 0.71 4.44 -14.48
CA LEU A 76 0.74 3.16 -13.76
C LEU A 76 2.03 2.36 -13.98
N THR A 77 3.09 2.97 -14.50
CA THR A 77 4.37 2.29 -14.74
C THR A 77 4.95 1.75 -13.42
N GLY A 78 5.30 0.46 -13.42
CA GLY A 78 5.85 -0.24 -12.27
C GLY A 78 4.82 -0.60 -11.20
N TRP A 79 3.52 -0.41 -11.47
CA TRP A 79 2.45 -1.03 -10.70
C TRP A 79 2.09 -2.38 -11.33
N GLU A 80 1.95 -3.40 -10.49
CA GLU A 80 1.56 -4.76 -10.90
C GLU A 80 0.12 -5.01 -10.45
N GLU A 81 -0.79 -5.32 -11.39
CA GLU A 81 -2.15 -5.71 -11.04
C GLU A 81 -2.19 -7.15 -10.53
N LYS A 82 -2.88 -7.38 -9.42
CA LYS A 82 -3.18 -8.69 -8.89
C LYS A 82 -4.68 -8.86 -8.71
N SER A 83 -5.26 -9.84 -9.39
CA SER A 83 -6.66 -10.21 -9.26
C SER A 83 -6.85 -11.27 -8.18
N PHE A 84 -7.91 -11.12 -7.39
CA PHE A 84 -8.38 -12.09 -6.39
C PHE A 84 -9.73 -12.66 -6.82
N ALA A 85 -10.63 -11.81 -7.33
CA ALA A 85 -11.92 -12.17 -7.89
C ALA A 85 -12.30 -11.17 -8.98
N GLY A 86 -12.22 -11.56 -10.25
CA GLY A 86 -12.44 -10.63 -11.35
C GLY A 86 -11.41 -9.51 -11.39
N LYS A 87 -11.80 -8.35 -11.92
CA LYS A 87 -10.93 -7.18 -12.07
C LYS A 87 -11.64 -5.88 -11.74
N THR A 88 -11.03 -5.07 -10.90
CA THR A 88 -11.34 -3.67 -10.73
C THR A 88 -10.73 -2.89 -11.89
N GLY A 89 -11.48 -1.99 -12.50
CA GLY A 89 -10.95 -1.12 -13.57
C GLY A 89 -10.11 0.01 -12.98
N TYR A 90 -8.81 0.06 -13.29
CA TYR A 90 -7.90 1.13 -12.89
C TYR A 90 -7.49 1.97 -14.10
N GLN A 91 -7.68 3.28 -14.02
CA GLN A 91 -7.35 4.21 -15.10
C GLN A 91 -6.76 5.50 -14.54
N VAL A 92 -5.69 6.01 -15.18
CA VAL A 92 -5.20 7.36 -14.91
C VAL A 92 -6.14 8.35 -15.60
N VAL A 93 -6.72 9.22 -14.81
CA VAL A 93 -7.65 10.27 -15.31
C VAL A 93 -7.15 11.66 -14.89
N THR A 94 -7.64 12.69 -15.59
CA THR A 94 -7.41 14.08 -15.17
C THR A 94 -8.56 14.53 -14.28
N GLU A 95 -8.24 14.99 -13.09
CA GLU A 95 -9.20 15.55 -12.13
C GLU A 95 -8.75 16.96 -11.75
N GLY A 96 -9.47 17.96 -12.26
CA GLY A 96 -8.99 19.33 -12.24
C GLY A 96 -7.66 19.47 -13.04
N ASN A 97 -6.60 19.90 -12.36
CA ASN A 97 -5.27 20.06 -12.96
C ASN A 97 -4.29 18.91 -12.64
N GLU A 98 -4.78 17.83 -12.03
CA GLU A 98 -3.93 16.74 -11.56
C GLU A 98 -4.28 15.41 -12.19
N LYS A 99 -3.29 14.52 -12.30
CA LYS A 99 -3.49 13.12 -12.66
C LYS A 99 -3.71 12.29 -11.40
N VAL A 100 -4.72 11.43 -11.44
CA VAL A 100 -5.09 10.53 -10.35
C VAL A 100 -5.48 9.17 -10.90
N VAL A 101 -5.45 8.13 -10.07
CA VAL A 101 -5.97 6.82 -10.46
C VAL A 101 -7.43 6.73 -10.07
N LYS A 102 -8.31 6.50 -11.04
CA LYS A 102 -9.71 6.14 -10.83
C LYS A 102 -9.81 4.62 -10.79
N ALA A 103 -10.38 4.10 -9.71
CA ALA A 103 -10.72 2.70 -9.52
C ALA A 103 -12.24 2.51 -9.57
N THR A 104 -12.71 1.54 -10.36
CA THR A 104 -14.13 1.20 -10.46
C THR A 104 -14.28 -0.29 -10.26
N SER A 105 -14.97 -0.70 -9.20
CA SER A 105 -15.24 -2.10 -8.88
C SER A 105 -16.72 -2.39 -8.93
N GLN A 106 -17.06 -3.56 -9.50
CA GLN A 106 -18.40 -4.14 -9.50
C GLN A 106 -18.29 -5.66 -9.35
N ALA A 107 -18.69 -6.17 -8.19
CA ALA A 107 -18.57 -7.58 -7.85
C ALA A 107 -17.18 -8.16 -8.17
N ALA A 108 -16.12 -7.39 -7.89
CA ALA A 108 -14.75 -7.72 -8.27
C ALA A 108 -13.74 -7.28 -7.20
N ALA A 109 -12.61 -7.97 -7.18
CA ALA A 109 -11.46 -7.66 -6.32
C ALA A 109 -10.15 -7.81 -7.10
N SER A 110 -9.48 -6.71 -7.36
CA SER A 110 -8.08 -6.66 -7.78
C SER A 110 -7.41 -5.44 -7.17
N GLY A 111 -6.09 -5.47 -7.02
CA GLY A 111 -5.29 -4.38 -6.50
C GLY A 111 -4.09 -4.07 -7.39
N LEU A 112 -3.59 -2.84 -7.31
CA LEU A 112 -2.33 -2.42 -7.91
C LEU A 112 -1.26 -2.38 -6.83
N PHE A 113 -0.16 -3.07 -7.04
CA PHE A 113 0.95 -3.24 -6.12
C PHE A 113 2.21 -2.58 -6.66
N LYS A 114 2.89 -1.77 -5.83
CA LYS A 114 4.17 -1.15 -6.13
C LYS A 114 5.21 -1.64 -5.13
N LYS A 115 6.20 -2.39 -5.60
CA LYS A 115 7.34 -2.81 -4.78
C LYS A 115 8.28 -1.63 -4.59
N LYS A 116 8.48 -1.22 -3.37
CA LYS A 116 9.39 -0.15 -2.96
C LYS A 116 9.79 -0.34 -1.51
N ARG A 117 11.05 -0.64 -1.26
CA ARG A 117 11.55 -0.73 0.12
C ARG A 117 11.75 0.66 0.71
N ILE A 118 11.16 0.91 1.88
CA ILE A 118 11.21 2.17 2.62
C ILE A 118 11.81 1.92 4.00
N ASP A 119 12.78 2.73 4.39
CA ASP A 119 13.34 2.75 5.76
C ASP A 119 12.50 3.72 6.61
N LEU A 120 11.68 3.17 7.48
CA LEU A 120 10.78 3.92 8.36
C LEU A 120 11.50 4.71 9.45
N GLN A 121 12.81 4.47 9.68
CA GLN A 121 13.61 5.34 10.55
C GLN A 121 13.93 6.68 9.89
N GLN A 122 13.93 6.73 8.56
CA GLN A 122 14.19 7.94 7.79
C GLN A 122 12.91 8.64 7.35
N THR A 123 11.91 7.88 6.90
CA THR A 123 10.66 8.41 6.36
C THR A 123 9.47 7.62 6.91
N PRO A 124 9.06 7.86 8.17
CA PRO A 124 7.99 7.09 8.81
C PRO A 124 6.58 7.46 8.35
N TYR A 125 6.40 8.63 7.73
CA TYR A 125 5.07 9.16 7.43
C TYR A 125 4.65 8.86 6.00
N LEU A 126 3.60 8.03 5.84
CA LEU A 126 2.92 7.81 4.58
C LEU A 126 1.88 8.91 4.36
N ASN A 127 1.93 9.53 3.19
CA ASN A 127 1.02 10.59 2.78
C ASN A 127 0.31 10.18 1.49
N TRP A 128 -1.00 10.43 1.41
CA TRP A 128 -1.81 10.26 0.22
C TRP A 128 -3.08 11.08 0.31
N ARG A 129 -3.82 11.12 -0.77
CA ARG A 129 -5.20 11.58 -0.77
C ARG A 129 -6.08 10.63 -1.54
N TRP A 130 -7.29 10.53 -1.13
CA TRP A 130 -8.29 9.70 -1.76
C TRP A 130 -9.67 10.33 -1.73
N ARG A 131 -10.56 9.81 -2.58
CA ARG A 131 -11.95 10.19 -2.66
C ARG A 131 -12.76 8.95 -3.02
N VAL A 132 -13.88 8.73 -2.35
CA VAL A 132 -14.84 7.70 -2.73
C VAL A 132 -16.11 8.40 -3.23
N ASP A 133 -16.44 8.21 -4.51
CA ASP A 133 -17.60 8.85 -5.13
C ASP A 133 -18.90 8.08 -4.84
N LYS A 134 -18.80 6.76 -4.72
CA LYS A 134 -19.92 5.87 -4.41
C LYS A 134 -19.54 4.98 -3.23
N PRO A 135 -19.78 5.40 -1.98
CA PRO A 135 -19.46 4.61 -0.80
C PRO A 135 -20.23 3.28 -0.78
N LEU A 136 -19.60 2.26 -0.17
CA LEU A 136 -20.29 1.01 0.19
C LEU A 136 -21.12 1.23 1.44
N HIS A 137 -22.15 0.39 1.63
CA HIS A 137 -23.09 0.54 2.72
C HIS A 137 -23.37 -0.77 3.44
N SER A 138 -23.54 -0.69 4.76
CA SER A 138 -24.09 -1.74 5.61
C SER A 138 -23.33 -3.06 5.54
N LEU A 139 -21.99 -3.02 5.43
CA LEU A 139 -21.17 -4.22 5.49
C LEU A 139 -20.70 -4.48 6.92
N ASP A 140 -20.63 -5.74 7.32
CA ASP A 140 -19.88 -6.16 8.51
C ASP A 140 -18.47 -6.53 8.08
N GLU A 141 -17.59 -5.53 8.04
CA GLU A 141 -16.23 -5.66 7.54
C GLU A 141 -15.35 -6.61 8.39
N LYS A 142 -15.85 -7.05 9.54
CA LYS A 142 -15.16 -8.04 10.39
C LYS A 142 -15.45 -9.48 9.96
N THR A 143 -16.36 -9.65 9.01
CA THR A 143 -16.73 -10.94 8.42
C THR A 143 -16.22 -11.07 6.99
N LYS A 144 -16.05 -12.32 6.52
CA LYS A 144 -15.64 -12.58 5.13
C LYS A 144 -16.63 -12.07 4.08
N SER A 145 -17.92 -12.05 4.40
CA SER A 145 -18.96 -11.58 3.51
C SER A 145 -19.02 -10.05 3.41
N GLY A 146 -18.39 -9.34 4.33
CA GLY A 146 -18.35 -7.89 4.36
C GLY A 146 -16.95 -7.29 4.17
N ASP A 147 -15.93 -8.08 3.82
CA ASP A 147 -14.53 -7.62 3.65
C ASP A 147 -14.34 -6.87 2.32
N ASP A 148 -15.21 -5.91 2.04
CA ASP A 148 -15.15 -5.01 0.88
C ASP A 148 -14.98 -3.56 1.33
N TYR A 149 -14.19 -2.80 0.56
CA TYR A 149 -13.89 -1.41 0.92
C TYR A 149 -13.90 -0.51 -0.31
N GLY A 150 -14.48 0.68 -0.14
CA GLY A 150 -14.51 1.69 -1.19
C GLY A 150 -13.11 2.12 -1.64
N ALA A 151 -12.18 2.22 -0.69
CA ALA A 151 -10.77 2.48 -0.95
C ALA A 151 -9.90 1.85 0.13
N ARG A 152 -8.74 1.31 -0.28
CA ARG A 152 -7.69 0.77 0.62
C ARG A 152 -6.30 1.22 0.18
N ILE A 153 -5.44 1.50 1.16
CA ILE A 153 -3.99 1.57 0.99
C ILE A 153 -3.37 0.46 1.83
N TYR A 154 -2.60 -0.40 1.20
CA TYR A 154 -1.81 -1.42 1.88
C TYR A 154 -0.39 -0.93 2.11
N VAL A 155 0.13 -1.20 3.30
CA VAL A 155 1.56 -1.17 3.61
C VAL A 155 1.98 -2.59 3.89
N VAL A 156 2.93 -3.11 3.11
CA VAL A 156 3.28 -4.53 3.10
C VAL A 156 4.71 -4.74 3.58
N ILE A 157 4.87 -5.71 4.49
CA ILE A 157 6.15 -6.28 4.93
C ILE A 157 6.22 -7.68 4.34
N ASP A 158 7.16 -7.91 3.43
CA ASP A 158 7.33 -9.19 2.77
C ASP A 158 7.93 -10.23 3.76
N GLY A 159 7.29 -11.38 3.86
CA GLY A 159 7.77 -12.51 4.65
C GLY A 159 8.98 -13.23 4.05
N GLY A 160 9.47 -12.80 2.90
CA GLY A 160 10.61 -13.39 2.20
C GLY A 160 10.33 -14.81 1.74
N LEU A 161 11.25 -15.74 2.07
CA LEU A 161 11.09 -17.17 1.75
C LEU A 161 9.89 -17.82 2.46
N PHE A 162 9.43 -17.22 3.55
CA PHE A 162 8.32 -17.70 4.36
C PHE A 162 7.12 -16.77 4.18
N PHE A 163 6.37 -16.93 3.10
CA PHE A 163 5.24 -16.06 2.73
C PHE A 163 4.19 -15.91 3.85
N TRP A 164 4.05 -16.91 4.74
CA TRP A 164 3.16 -16.85 5.91
C TRP A 164 3.61 -15.81 6.97
N ASN A 165 4.85 -15.31 6.85
CA ASN A 165 5.35 -14.22 7.67
C ASN A 165 5.02 -12.83 7.09
N THR A 166 4.41 -12.77 5.91
CA THR A 166 3.96 -11.50 5.33
C THR A 166 2.97 -10.83 6.24
N LYS A 167 3.20 -9.55 6.54
CA LYS A 167 2.33 -8.72 7.36
C LYS A 167 1.88 -7.51 6.55
N ALA A 168 0.69 -7.00 6.85
CA ALA A 168 0.19 -5.80 6.20
C ALA A 168 -0.65 -4.94 7.14
N ILE A 169 -0.59 -3.63 6.97
CA ILE A 169 -1.62 -2.71 7.46
C ILE A 169 -2.45 -2.29 6.25
N ASN A 170 -3.76 -2.28 6.43
CA ASN A 170 -4.72 -1.78 5.46
C ASN A 170 -5.38 -0.54 6.03
N TYR A 171 -5.04 0.63 5.53
CA TYR A 171 -5.81 1.83 5.78
C TYR A 171 -7.02 1.80 4.86
N VAL A 172 -8.23 1.89 5.43
CA VAL A 172 -9.46 1.64 4.68
C VAL A 172 -10.48 2.77 4.80
N TRP A 173 -11.27 2.90 3.74
CA TRP A 173 -12.53 3.62 3.77
C TRP A 173 -13.64 2.59 3.99
N ALA A 174 -14.08 2.49 5.23
CA ALA A 174 -15.05 1.51 5.68
C ALA A 174 -16.49 1.90 5.31
N SER A 175 -17.42 0.94 5.32
CA SER A 175 -18.84 1.17 5.11
C SER A 175 -19.58 1.38 6.43
N ALA A 176 -19.19 0.69 7.51
CA ALA A 176 -19.84 0.73 8.80
C ALA A 176 -18.91 0.96 9.98
N ALA A 177 -17.68 0.44 9.93
CA ALA A 177 -16.72 0.62 11.03
C ALA A 177 -16.41 2.11 11.23
N PRO A 178 -16.44 2.62 12.48
CA PRO A 178 -16.16 4.01 12.78
C PRO A 178 -14.69 4.36 12.54
N THR A 179 -14.43 5.60 12.17
CA THR A 179 -13.06 6.12 12.02
C THR A 179 -12.26 5.92 13.31
N GLY A 180 -11.03 5.42 13.16
CA GLY A 180 -10.12 5.08 14.25
C GLY A 180 -10.21 3.64 14.74
N GLU A 181 -11.23 2.88 14.34
CA GLU A 181 -11.32 1.46 14.68
C GLU A 181 -10.30 0.64 13.90
N ASN A 182 -9.75 -0.40 14.55
CA ASN A 182 -8.88 -1.37 13.92
C ASN A 182 -9.31 -2.81 14.27
N TRP A 183 -9.09 -3.74 13.33
CA TRP A 183 -9.44 -5.15 13.51
C TRP A 183 -8.56 -6.05 12.63
N PRO A 184 -8.43 -7.34 12.98
CA PRO A 184 -7.79 -8.32 12.12
C PRO A 184 -8.62 -8.55 10.85
N ASN A 185 -7.96 -8.66 9.68
CA ASN A 185 -8.64 -8.97 8.42
C ASN A 185 -9.39 -10.31 8.50
N ALA A 186 -10.56 -10.39 7.92
CA ALA A 186 -11.44 -11.56 8.00
C ALA A 186 -10.85 -12.83 7.35
N PHE A 187 -9.89 -12.68 6.41
CA PHE A 187 -9.22 -13.78 5.72
C PHE A 187 -7.82 -14.08 6.26
N ALA A 188 -7.03 -13.03 6.56
CA ALA A 188 -5.63 -13.14 6.98
C ALA A 188 -5.43 -13.12 8.50
N GLY A 189 -6.49 -12.84 9.25
CA GLY A 189 -6.37 -12.67 10.69
C GLY A 189 -5.38 -11.56 11.03
N LYS A 190 -4.60 -11.75 12.11
CA LYS A 190 -3.63 -10.77 12.61
C LYS A 190 -2.41 -10.54 11.69
N SER A 191 -2.26 -11.30 10.61
CA SER A 191 -1.22 -11.04 9.61
C SER A 191 -1.54 -9.80 8.77
N ALA A 192 -2.81 -9.40 8.69
CA ALA A 192 -3.24 -8.17 8.06
C ALA A 192 -4.18 -7.41 9.00
N MET A 193 -3.78 -6.22 9.43
CA MET A 193 -4.61 -5.37 10.29
C MET A 193 -5.32 -4.33 9.45
N MET A 194 -6.60 -4.18 9.69
CA MET A 194 -7.47 -3.18 9.08
C MET A 194 -7.52 -1.96 10.00
N PHE A 195 -7.48 -0.75 9.44
CA PHE A 195 -7.58 0.49 10.18
C PHE A 195 -8.49 1.46 9.43
N ALA A 196 -9.70 1.71 9.94
CA ALA A 196 -10.64 2.65 9.35
C ALA A 196 -10.15 4.09 9.52
N LEU A 197 -9.77 4.75 8.43
CA LEU A 197 -9.46 6.18 8.43
C LEU A 197 -10.67 7.01 8.02
N ARG A 198 -11.54 6.42 7.21
CA ARG A 198 -12.80 7.02 6.75
C ARG A 198 -13.91 5.99 6.86
N SER A 199 -15.15 6.48 6.90
CA SER A 199 -16.34 5.65 6.97
C SER A 199 -17.46 6.19 6.08
N SER A 200 -18.60 5.52 6.05
CA SER A 200 -19.79 5.98 5.34
C SER A 200 -20.38 7.30 5.87
N THR A 201 -19.94 7.77 7.03
CA THR A 201 -20.32 9.08 7.59
C THR A 201 -19.53 10.22 6.98
N ASP A 202 -18.40 9.94 6.34
CA ASP A 202 -17.63 10.92 5.60
C ASP A 202 -18.35 11.30 4.30
N LYS A 203 -18.21 12.57 3.90
CA LYS A 203 -18.90 13.09 2.72
C LYS A 203 -18.35 12.44 1.45
N ALA A 204 -19.22 11.76 0.71
CA ALA A 204 -18.88 11.21 -0.60
C ALA A 204 -18.43 12.28 -1.60
N ALA A 205 -17.68 11.88 -2.62
CA ALA A 205 -17.15 12.75 -3.66
C ALA A 205 -16.32 13.94 -3.12
N THR A 206 -15.72 13.78 -1.94
CA THR A 206 -14.86 14.77 -1.30
C THR A 206 -13.45 14.21 -1.16
N TRP A 207 -12.45 15.01 -1.53
CA TRP A 207 -11.05 14.66 -1.33
C TRP A 207 -10.67 14.77 0.14
N TYR A 208 -10.07 13.70 0.67
CA TYR A 208 -9.47 13.66 1.99
C TYR A 208 -7.97 13.38 1.84
N GLN A 209 -7.19 14.16 2.56
CA GLN A 209 -5.74 13.98 2.64
C GLN A 209 -5.39 13.29 3.95
N GLU A 210 -4.58 12.24 3.84
CA GLU A 210 -4.15 11.44 4.98
C GLU A 210 -2.63 11.54 5.17
N LYS A 211 -2.22 11.48 6.42
CA LYS A 211 -0.83 11.34 6.86
C LYS A 211 -0.79 10.38 8.04
N ARG A 212 -0.10 9.26 7.87
CA ARG A 212 0.00 8.22 8.91
C ARG A 212 1.45 7.98 9.29
N ASN A 213 1.72 7.90 10.58
CA ASN A 213 3.00 7.40 11.08
C ASN A 213 3.01 5.86 11.02
N VAL A 214 3.43 5.34 9.88
CA VAL A 214 3.47 3.89 9.60
C VAL A 214 4.37 3.15 10.59
N ALA A 215 5.48 3.76 11.03
CA ALA A 215 6.35 3.13 12.03
C ALA A 215 5.64 2.93 13.37
N ALA A 216 4.83 3.90 13.80
CA ALA A 216 4.05 3.80 15.02
C ALA A 216 2.94 2.75 14.88
N ASP A 217 2.20 2.75 13.77
CA ASP A 217 1.13 1.80 13.52
C ASP A 217 1.65 0.35 13.44
N LEU A 218 2.78 0.13 12.75
CA LEU A 218 3.42 -1.19 12.68
C LEU A 218 3.94 -1.66 14.04
N LYS A 219 4.48 -0.75 14.85
CA LYS A 219 4.91 -1.06 16.22
C LYS A 219 3.74 -1.50 17.10
N GLU A 220 2.59 -0.83 16.96
CA GLU A 220 1.37 -1.17 17.70
C GLU A 220 0.86 -2.56 17.34
N PHE A 221 0.77 -2.89 16.03
CA PHE A 221 0.16 -4.14 15.59
C PHE A 221 1.11 -5.34 15.56
N PHE A 222 2.40 -5.12 15.27
CA PHE A 222 3.36 -6.19 14.99
C PHE A 222 4.61 -6.17 15.88
N GLY A 223 4.72 -5.18 16.78
CA GLY A 223 5.87 -5.03 17.68
C GLY A 223 7.01 -4.17 17.13
N PRO A 224 8.06 -3.92 17.94
CA PRO A 224 9.05 -2.87 17.67
C PRO A 224 10.07 -3.19 16.55
N GLU A 225 10.10 -4.41 16.04
CA GLU A 225 11.17 -4.89 15.15
C GLU A 225 11.02 -4.46 13.68
N VAL A 226 9.93 -3.80 13.32
CA VAL A 226 9.65 -3.44 11.92
C VAL A 226 10.33 -2.12 11.57
N ARG A 227 11.44 -2.21 10.86
CA ARG A 227 12.18 -1.05 10.33
C ARG A 227 11.82 -0.74 8.88
N TYR A 228 11.55 -1.76 8.08
CA TYR A 228 11.33 -1.61 6.64
C TYR A 228 9.95 -2.07 6.24
N ILE A 229 9.38 -1.40 5.27
CA ILE A 229 8.30 -1.95 4.43
C ILE A 229 8.87 -2.28 3.05
N ASP A 230 8.23 -3.18 2.32
CA ASP A 230 8.71 -3.67 1.03
C ASP A 230 7.80 -3.25 -0.13
N GLY A 231 6.61 -2.72 0.16
CA GLY A 231 5.70 -2.24 -0.86
C GLY A 231 4.46 -1.55 -0.33
N VAL A 232 3.78 -0.89 -1.26
CA VAL A 232 2.48 -0.25 -1.06
C VAL A 232 1.52 -0.74 -2.14
N ALA A 233 0.25 -0.89 -1.81
CA ALA A 233 -0.77 -1.19 -2.80
C ALA A 233 -2.01 -0.31 -2.61
N ILE A 234 -2.76 -0.12 -3.70
CA ILE A 234 -4.11 0.43 -3.67
C ILE A 234 -5.10 -0.66 -4.08
N MET A 235 -6.26 -0.67 -3.47
CA MET A 235 -7.32 -1.60 -3.81
C MET A 235 -8.69 -0.99 -3.58
N THR A 236 -9.61 -1.34 -4.45
CA THR A 236 -11.04 -1.03 -4.37
C THR A 236 -11.77 -2.30 -4.75
N ASP A 237 -12.59 -2.85 -3.87
CA ASP A 237 -13.16 -4.17 -4.04
C ASP A 237 -14.62 -4.25 -3.58
N THR A 238 -15.34 -5.19 -4.17
CA THR A 238 -16.78 -5.39 -3.99
C THR A 238 -17.21 -6.82 -4.28
N ASP A 239 -16.27 -7.77 -4.24
CA ASP A 239 -16.55 -9.17 -4.62
C ASP A 239 -17.35 -9.93 -3.58
N ASN A 240 -17.23 -9.56 -2.32
CA ASN A 240 -17.92 -10.22 -1.22
C ASN A 240 -19.37 -9.74 -1.09
N SER A 241 -19.62 -8.44 -1.27
CA SER A 241 -20.94 -7.83 -1.17
C SER A 241 -21.71 -7.79 -2.50
N GLY A 242 -20.99 -7.89 -3.62
CA GLY A 242 -21.56 -7.70 -4.96
C GLY A 242 -21.98 -6.26 -5.26
N GLN A 243 -21.65 -5.30 -4.38
CA GLN A 243 -21.96 -3.89 -4.59
C GLN A 243 -21.09 -3.28 -5.72
N GLN A 244 -21.22 -2.00 -5.94
CA GLN A 244 -20.43 -1.23 -6.88
C GLN A 244 -19.89 0.02 -6.20
N THR A 245 -18.61 0.32 -6.43
CA THR A 245 -17.97 1.52 -5.89
C THR A 245 -17.04 2.17 -6.92
N THR A 246 -16.75 3.45 -6.71
CA THR A 246 -15.76 4.22 -7.46
C THR A 246 -14.93 5.03 -6.48
N ALA A 247 -13.63 4.89 -6.57
CA ALA A 247 -12.66 5.66 -5.79
C ALA A 247 -11.63 6.34 -6.69
N LEU A 248 -11.02 7.42 -6.18
CA LEU A 248 -9.89 8.09 -6.80
C LEU A 248 -8.74 8.15 -5.80
N TYR A 249 -7.53 7.92 -6.31
CA TYR A 249 -6.29 7.96 -5.54
C TYR A 249 -5.35 8.99 -6.14
N GLY A 250 -4.91 9.96 -5.34
CA GLY A 250 -3.83 10.88 -5.68
C GLY A 250 -2.46 10.25 -5.40
N ASP A 251 -1.41 11.04 -5.61
CA ASP A 251 -0.04 10.56 -5.40
C ASP A 251 0.21 10.12 -3.96
N ILE A 252 1.03 9.07 -3.85
CA ILE A 252 1.39 8.40 -2.60
C ILE A 252 2.89 8.58 -2.38
N PHE A 253 3.27 9.03 -1.20
CA PHE A 253 4.67 9.26 -0.89
C PHE A 253 4.96 9.17 0.61
N PHE A 254 6.22 8.88 0.96
CA PHE A 254 6.70 8.91 2.33
C PHE A 254 7.49 10.18 2.62
N THR A 255 7.43 10.65 3.88
CA THR A 255 8.21 11.81 4.35
C THR A 255 8.86 11.54 5.70
N SER A 256 9.87 12.36 6.03
CA SER A 256 10.56 12.33 7.34
C SER A 256 9.76 13.02 8.46
N ASP A 257 8.82 13.88 8.14
CA ASP A 257 7.97 14.70 9.02
C ASP A 257 6.52 14.74 8.59
#